data_d1b83a73774c1b3e7b8e0477b42aaf71
#
_entry.id   d1b83a73774c1b3e7b8e0477b42aaf71
#
_cell.length_a   1.000
_cell.length_b   1.000
_cell.length_c   1.000
_cell.angle_alpha   90.00
_cell.angle_beta   90.00
_cell.angle_gamma   90.00
#
_symmetry.space_group_name_H-M   'P 1'
#
loop_
_entity.id
_entity.type
_entity.pdbx_description
1 polymer ?
#
loop_
_entity_poly.entity_id
_entity_poly.type
_entity_poly.pdbx_seq_one_letter_code
_entity_poly.pdbx_strand_id
1 'polypeptide(L)'
;MSNIIIREAIPGDLNALLECEQGIVRYERPFDGTLRDGEIHYYNLAEMIVADHVHVVVAEVDGKIVGSGYARIEKANPYHKHEDYAYLGCMYVEPEMRGKGINSLVLEALKNWCRSKNITELRLEVYTYNEPAIKAYEKAGFKPILTWMRMGLDE
;
A
#
# COMPACT_ATOMS: atom_id res chain seq x y z
N MET A 1 7.18 -9.54 -24.88
CA MET A 1 7.07 -8.76 -23.63
C MET A 1 5.67 -8.85 -23.09
N SER A 2 5.54 -9.17 -21.83
CA SER A 2 4.23 -9.24 -21.18
C SER A 2 3.70 -7.84 -20.92
N ASN A 3 2.42 -7.62 -21.20
CA ASN A 3 1.76 -6.35 -20.90
C ASN A 3 1.39 -6.29 -19.42
N ILE A 4 1.70 -5.18 -18.78
CA ILE A 4 1.29 -4.89 -17.43
C ILE A 4 -0.02 -4.10 -17.50
N ILE A 5 -1.07 -4.63 -16.90
CA ILE A 5 -2.36 -3.98 -16.83
C ILE A 5 -2.61 -3.53 -15.41
N ILE A 6 -2.83 -2.22 -15.22
CA ILE A 6 -3.21 -1.68 -13.92
C ILE A 6 -4.70 -1.39 -13.98
N ARG A 7 -5.46 -1.98 -13.07
CA ARG A 7 -6.91 -1.82 -13.05
C ARG A 7 -7.45 -1.80 -11.63
N GLU A 8 -8.68 -1.31 -11.49
CA GLU A 8 -9.40 -1.38 -10.22
C GLU A 8 -9.69 -2.82 -9.86
N ALA A 9 -9.55 -3.15 -8.58
CA ALA A 9 -9.86 -4.48 -8.07
C ALA A 9 -11.38 -4.70 -8.08
N ILE A 10 -11.78 -5.94 -8.34
CA ILE A 10 -13.16 -6.39 -8.24
C ILE A 10 -13.25 -7.49 -7.17
N PRO A 11 -14.47 -7.83 -6.66
CA PRO A 11 -14.59 -8.86 -5.63
C PRO A 11 -13.93 -10.19 -5.99
N GLY A 12 -13.88 -10.55 -7.27
CA GLY A 12 -13.20 -11.76 -7.72
C GLY A 12 -11.69 -11.77 -7.51
N ASP A 13 -11.08 -10.61 -7.20
CA ASP A 13 -9.65 -10.50 -6.96
C ASP A 13 -9.27 -10.73 -5.48
N LEU A 14 -10.24 -10.97 -4.61
CA LEU A 14 -10.00 -11.04 -3.17
C LEU A 14 -8.91 -12.04 -2.80
N ASN A 15 -8.96 -13.25 -3.35
CA ASN A 15 -7.95 -14.27 -3.01
C ASN A 15 -6.54 -13.84 -3.40
N ALA A 16 -6.39 -13.23 -4.58
CA ALA A 16 -5.08 -12.73 -5.03
C ALA A 16 -4.60 -11.58 -4.14
N LEU A 17 -5.50 -10.71 -3.71
CA LEU A 17 -5.16 -9.60 -2.80
C LEU A 17 -4.76 -10.10 -1.41
N LEU A 18 -5.42 -11.15 -0.92
CA LEU A 18 -5.02 -11.78 0.35
C LEU A 18 -3.61 -12.37 0.25
N GLU A 19 -3.25 -12.93 -0.91
CA GLU A 19 -1.89 -13.41 -1.15
C GLU A 19 -0.88 -12.24 -1.15
N CYS A 20 -1.23 -11.11 -1.74
CA CYS A 20 -0.40 -9.90 -1.69
C CYS A 20 -0.19 -9.45 -0.24
N GLU A 21 -1.24 -9.43 0.56
CA GLU A 21 -1.16 -9.08 1.98
C GLU A 21 -0.21 -10.01 2.72
N GLN A 22 -0.34 -11.33 2.52
CA GLN A 22 0.55 -12.29 3.17
C GLN A 22 2.01 -12.11 2.71
N GLY A 23 2.22 -11.70 1.47
CA GLY A 23 3.55 -11.33 0.98
C GLY A 23 4.15 -10.17 1.75
N ILE A 24 3.32 -9.15 2.04
CA ILE A 24 3.75 -8.00 2.85
C ILE A 24 4.08 -8.45 4.26
N VAL A 25 3.22 -9.26 4.88
CA VAL A 25 3.46 -9.76 6.24
C VAL A 25 4.80 -10.50 6.32
N ARG A 26 5.07 -11.40 5.38
CA ARG A 26 6.34 -12.13 5.35
C ARG A 26 7.53 -11.19 5.23
N TYR A 27 7.41 -10.18 4.38
CA TYR A 27 8.49 -9.21 4.17
C TYR A 27 8.73 -8.34 5.41
N GLU A 28 7.67 -8.00 6.16
CA GLU A 28 7.76 -7.09 7.31
C GLU A 28 8.13 -7.75 8.62
N ARG A 29 7.94 -9.05 8.76
CA ARG A 29 8.26 -9.76 10.01
C ARG A 29 9.66 -9.48 10.54
N PRO A 30 10.73 -9.44 9.71
CA PRO A 30 12.07 -9.13 10.23
C PRO A 30 12.20 -7.71 10.80
N PHE A 31 11.32 -6.79 10.40
CA PHE A 31 11.38 -5.40 10.88
C PHE A 31 10.62 -5.21 12.19
N ASP A 32 9.73 -6.11 12.55
CA ASP A 32 8.88 -5.94 13.73
C ASP A 32 8.70 -7.26 14.48
N GLY A 33 9.49 -7.42 15.53
CA GLY A 33 9.45 -8.61 16.37
C GLY A 33 8.17 -8.76 17.21
N THR A 34 7.27 -7.76 17.19
CA THR A 34 6.01 -7.83 17.93
C THR A 34 4.83 -8.31 17.10
N LEU A 35 5.04 -8.60 15.82
CA LEU A 35 4.00 -9.22 15.02
C LEU A 35 3.70 -10.62 15.54
N ARG A 36 2.41 -10.97 15.63
CA ARG A 36 1.97 -12.28 16.12
C ARG A 36 2.50 -13.39 15.21
N ASP A 37 2.76 -14.55 15.80
CA ASP A 37 3.05 -15.74 15.01
C ASP A 37 1.81 -16.21 14.26
N GLY A 38 2.02 -16.98 13.19
CA GLY A 38 0.94 -17.51 12.39
C GLY A 38 0.39 -16.53 11.37
N GLU A 39 -0.81 -16.80 10.88
CA GLU A 39 -1.46 -15.96 9.88
C GLU A 39 -2.01 -14.69 10.50
N ILE A 40 -1.67 -13.55 9.91
CA ILE A 40 -2.19 -12.25 10.36
C ILE A 40 -2.72 -11.48 9.14
N HIS A 41 -3.72 -10.63 9.42
CA HIS A 41 -4.33 -9.77 8.41
C HIS A 41 -4.25 -8.32 8.87
N TYR A 42 -3.80 -7.45 7.96
CA TYR A 42 -3.70 -6.02 8.22
C TYR A 42 -4.97 -5.26 7.81
N TYR A 43 -5.72 -5.80 6.83
CA TYR A 43 -6.78 -5.07 6.15
C TYR A 43 -8.06 -5.89 6.05
N ASN A 44 -9.19 -5.20 5.97
CA ASN A 44 -10.45 -5.84 5.56
C ASN A 44 -10.64 -5.62 4.06
N LEU A 45 -9.91 -6.40 3.26
CA LEU A 45 -9.88 -6.23 1.81
C LEU A 45 -11.24 -6.43 1.14
N ALA A 46 -12.05 -7.35 1.67
CA ALA A 46 -13.39 -7.59 1.10
C ALA A 46 -14.27 -6.33 1.15
N GLU A 47 -14.25 -5.61 2.28
CA GLU A 47 -14.96 -4.34 2.41
C GLU A 47 -14.33 -3.25 1.56
N MET A 48 -12.99 -3.18 1.55
CA MET A 48 -12.26 -2.12 0.88
C MET A 48 -12.49 -2.12 -0.63
N ILE A 49 -12.60 -3.29 -1.24
CA ILE A 49 -12.80 -3.41 -2.69
C ILE A 49 -14.10 -2.72 -3.14
N VAL A 50 -15.12 -2.71 -2.30
CA VAL A 50 -16.45 -2.14 -2.64
C VAL A 50 -16.74 -0.80 -1.98
N ALA A 51 -15.83 -0.29 -1.16
CA ALA A 51 -16.05 0.97 -0.44
C ALA A 51 -15.77 2.18 -1.34
N ASP A 52 -16.63 3.20 -1.26
CA ASP A 52 -16.51 4.40 -2.10
C ASP A 52 -15.29 5.27 -1.75
N HIS A 53 -14.84 5.21 -0.49
CA HIS A 53 -13.70 6.02 -0.02
C HIS A 53 -12.36 5.31 -0.13
N VAL A 54 -12.35 4.13 -0.75
CA VAL A 54 -11.14 3.33 -0.95
C VAL A 54 -11.03 2.95 -2.42
N HIS A 55 -9.83 3.09 -2.97
CA HIS A 55 -9.55 2.64 -4.32
C HIS A 55 -8.46 1.57 -4.25
N VAL A 56 -8.86 0.33 -4.49
CA VAL A 56 -7.92 -0.79 -4.52
C VAL A 56 -7.57 -1.08 -5.97
N VAL A 57 -6.28 -1.14 -6.28
CA VAL A 57 -5.82 -1.46 -7.64
C VAL A 57 -4.95 -2.69 -7.63
N VAL A 58 -4.96 -3.40 -8.73
CA VAL A 58 -4.13 -4.57 -8.97
C VAL A 58 -3.33 -4.39 -10.25
N ALA A 59 -2.15 -4.99 -10.26
CA ALA A 59 -1.31 -5.10 -11.44
C ALA A 59 -1.41 -6.53 -11.96
N GLU A 60 -1.80 -6.67 -13.20
CA GLU A 60 -2.04 -7.97 -13.84
C GLU A 60 -1.07 -8.17 -14.99
N VAL A 61 -0.46 -9.34 -15.05
CA VAL A 61 0.44 -9.75 -16.13
C VAL A 61 0.02 -11.14 -16.59
N ASP A 62 -0.35 -11.27 -17.87
CA ASP A 62 -0.80 -12.53 -18.46
C ASP A 62 -1.95 -13.19 -17.67
N GLY A 63 -2.89 -12.38 -17.21
CA GLY A 63 -4.05 -12.86 -16.47
C GLY A 63 -3.80 -13.16 -14.99
N LYS A 64 -2.59 -12.93 -14.51
CA LYS A 64 -2.22 -13.18 -13.12
C LYS A 64 -1.96 -11.86 -12.39
N ILE A 65 -2.51 -11.70 -11.19
CA ILE A 65 -2.23 -10.53 -10.36
C ILE A 65 -0.86 -10.70 -9.72
N VAL A 66 0.02 -9.72 -9.94
CA VAL A 66 1.41 -9.72 -9.49
C VAL A 66 1.74 -8.54 -8.59
N GLY A 67 0.80 -7.65 -8.36
CA GLY A 67 1.00 -6.50 -7.49
C GLY A 67 -0.29 -5.85 -7.10
N SER A 68 -0.22 -4.98 -6.11
CA SER A 68 -1.40 -4.32 -5.54
C SER A 68 -1.05 -2.99 -4.89
N GLY A 69 -2.09 -2.25 -4.57
CA GLY A 69 -2.03 -1.07 -3.74
C GLY A 69 -3.43 -0.52 -3.49
N TYR A 70 -3.58 0.30 -2.47
CA TYR A 70 -4.84 1.01 -2.27
C TYR A 70 -4.58 2.44 -1.79
N ALA A 71 -5.55 3.29 -2.02
CA ALA A 71 -5.63 4.61 -1.42
C ALA A 71 -6.95 4.69 -0.67
N ARG A 72 -6.91 5.13 0.58
CA ARG A 72 -8.10 5.29 1.43
C ARG A 72 -8.19 6.72 1.91
N ILE A 73 -9.34 7.36 1.67
CA ILE A 73 -9.57 8.73 2.10
C ILE A 73 -9.82 8.74 3.61
N GLU A 74 -9.03 9.56 4.32
CA GLU A 74 -9.09 9.71 5.77
C GLU A 74 -9.28 11.19 6.11
N LYS A 75 -9.87 11.45 7.27
CA LYS A 75 -9.97 12.81 7.79
C LYS A 75 -8.64 13.24 8.39
N ALA A 76 -8.17 14.41 7.98
CA ALA A 76 -6.99 15.03 8.59
C ALA A 76 -7.36 15.60 9.96
N ASN A 77 -6.35 15.83 10.79
CA ASN A 77 -6.56 16.46 12.09
C ASN A 77 -7.05 17.90 11.91
N PRO A 78 -7.89 18.42 12.83
CA PRO A 78 -8.42 19.79 12.70
C PRO A 78 -7.36 20.88 12.58
N TYR A 79 -6.15 20.62 13.04
CA TYR A 79 -5.05 21.59 12.95
C TYR A 79 -4.29 21.56 11.62
N HIS A 80 -4.65 20.67 10.70
CA HIS A 80 -4.08 20.67 9.35
C HIS A 80 -4.87 21.59 8.42
N LYS A 81 -4.21 22.12 7.40
CA LYS A 81 -4.83 23.03 6.44
C LYS A 81 -5.86 22.36 5.53
N HIS A 82 -5.65 21.08 5.21
CA HIS A 82 -6.56 20.29 4.37
C HIS A 82 -7.48 19.45 5.24
N GLU A 83 -8.68 19.16 4.73
CA GLU A 83 -9.68 18.37 5.48
C GLU A 83 -9.43 16.88 5.39
N ASP A 84 -8.96 16.41 4.24
CA ASP A 84 -8.78 14.99 3.95
C ASP A 84 -7.37 14.72 3.43
N TYR A 85 -6.95 13.48 3.57
CA TYR A 85 -5.76 12.97 2.92
C TYR A 85 -6.04 11.54 2.47
N ALA A 86 -5.18 10.95 1.66
CA ALA A 86 -5.27 9.53 1.30
C ALA A 86 -4.14 8.76 1.95
N TYR A 87 -4.48 7.67 2.63
CA TYR A 87 -3.53 6.72 3.17
C TYR A 87 -3.31 5.61 2.17
N LEU A 88 -2.06 5.32 1.86
CA LEU A 88 -1.68 4.26 0.92
C LEU A 88 -1.26 3.01 1.69
N GLY A 89 -1.74 1.86 1.24
CA GLY A 89 -1.38 0.61 1.85
C GLY A 89 -1.46 -0.55 0.87
N CYS A 90 -1.16 -1.74 1.35
CA CYS A 90 -1.12 -2.98 0.56
C CYS A 90 -0.25 -2.85 -0.71
N MET A 91 0.82 -2.05 -0.63
CA MET A 91 1.73 -1.81 -1.74
C MET A 91 2.67 -3.01 -1.87
N TYR A 92 2.43 -3.81 -2.88
CA TYR A 92 3.15 -5.07 -3.04
C TYR A 92 3.41 -5.39 -4.51
N VAL A 93 4.57 -5.97 -4.79
CA VAL A 93 4.91 -6.55 -6.08
C VAL A 93 5.57 -7.89 -5.81
N GLU A 94 5.15 -8.93 -6.50
CA GLU A 94 5.77 -10.25 -6.36
C GLU A 94 7.28 -10.17 -6.63
N PRO A 95 8.11 -10.90 -5.85
CA PRO A 95 9.56 -10.77 -5.94
C PRO A 95 10.13 -10.91 -7.35
N GLU A 96 9.64 -11.89 -8.13
CA GLU A 96 10.13 -12.11 -9.49
C GLU A 96 9.72 -11.03 -10.48
N MET A 97 8.77 -10.17 -10.10
CA MET A 97 8.29 -9.08 -10.95
C MET A 97 8.84 -7.71 -10.54
N ARG A 98 9.70 -7.67 -9.53
CA ARG A 98 10.30 -6.41 -9.07
C ARG A 98 11.32 -5.88 -10.06
N GLY A 99 11.56 -4.55 -10.00
CA GLY A 99 12.49 -3.89 -10.90
C GLY A 99 11.94 -3.62 -12.29
N LYS A 100 10.65 -3.82 -12.53
CA LYS A 100 10.00 -3.62 -13.84
C LYS A 100 9.07 -2.41 -13.86
N GLY A 101 9.08 -1.60 -12.80
CA GLY A 101 8.27 -0.38 -12.74
C GLY A 101 6.81 -0.58 -12.34
N ILE A 102 6.42 -1.78 -11.91
CA ILE A 102 5.02 -2.07 -11.56
C ILE A 102 4.55 -1.20 -10.40
N ASN A 103 5.37 -1.07 -9.34
CA ASN A 103 4.97 -0.25 -8.19
C ASN A 103 4.74 1.21 -8.59
N SER A 104 5.55 1.74 -9.49
CA SER A 104 5.38 3.11 -10.00
C SER A 104 4.07 3.26 -10.77
N LEU A 105 3.68 2.25 -11.54
CA LEU A 105 2.40 2.25 -12.27
C LEU A 105 1.21 2.19 -11.31
N VAL A 106 1.29 1.34 -10.28
CA VAL A 106 0.26 1.26 -9.24
C VAL A 106 0.13 2.61 -8.53
N LEU A 107 1.26 3.18 -8.11
CA LEU A 107 1.27 4.47 -7.43
C LEU A 107 0.66 5.56 -8.30
N GLU A 108 0.97 5.60 -9.58
CA GLU A 108 0.42 6.61 -10.50
C GLU A 108 -1.11 6.47 -10.62
N ALA A 109 -1.62 5.24 -10.69
CA ALA A 109 -3.07 5.00 -10.71
C ALA A 109 -3.74 5.51 -9.43
N LEU A 110 -3.12 5.27 -8.27
CA LEU A 110 -3.63 5.77 -6.99
C LEU A 110 -3.62 7.29 -6.93
N LYS A 111 -2.54 7.93 -7.41
CA LYS A 111 -2.43 9.39 -7.46
C LYS A 111 -3.51 9.99 -8.34
N ASN A 112 -3.78 9.39 -9.51
CA ASN A 112 -4.80 9.88 -10.41
C ASN A 112 -6.19 9.80 -9.79
N TRP A 113 -6.50 8.70 -9.09
CA TRP A 113 -7.76 8.59 -8.38
C TRP A 113 -7.88 9.66 -7.29
N CYS A 114 -6.82 9.87 -6.51
CA CYS A 114 -6.80 10.89 -5.45
C CYS A 114 -7.04 12.28 -6.03
N ARG A 115 -6.41 12.62 -7.17
CA ARG A 115 -6.64 13.89 -7.85
C ARG A 115 -8.11 14.04 -8.26
N SER A 116 -8.73 12.98 -8.74
CA SER A 116 -10.14 13.00 -9.12
C SER A 116 -11.08 13.24 -7.94
N LYS A 117 -10.62 12.98 -6.72
CA LYS A 117 -11.35 13.20 -5.48
C LYS A 117 -10.93 14.49 -4.77
N ASN A 118 -10.11 15.32 -5.41
CA ASN A 118 -9.56 16.56 -4.85
C ASN A 118 -8.71 16.35 -3.60
N ILE A 119 -8.08 15.19 -3.49
CA ILE A 119 -7.13 14.89 -2.43
C ILE A 119 -5.76 15.44 -2.84
N THR A 120 -5.14 16.21 -1.95
CA THR A 120 -3.87 16.88 -2.23
C THR A 120 -2.69 16.34 -1.41
N GLU A 121 -2.94 15.43 -0.49
CA GLU A 121 -1.87 14.84 0.33
C GLU A 121 -2.01 13.33 0.39
N LEU A 122 -0.91 12.63 0.17
CA LEU A 122 -0.80 11.18 0.32
C LEU A 122 0.12 10.87 1.50
N ARG A 123 -0.25 9.88 2.29
CA ARG A 123 0.57 9.39 3.40
C ARG A 123 0.75 7.89 3.30
N LEU A 124 1.87 7.41 3.78
CA LEU A 124 2.12 5.97 3.95
C LEU A 124 3.02 5.78 5.16
N GLU A 125 3.04 4.56 5.67
CA GLU A 125 3.96 4.18 6.73
C GLU A 125 4.96 3.17 6.16
N VAL A 126 6.21 3.29 6.58
CA VAL A 126 7.27 2.38 6.17
C VAL A 126 8.20 2.17 7.36
N TYR A 127 8.61 0.93 7.58
CA TYR A 127 9.56 0.63 8.66
C TYR A 127 10.89 1.34 8.41
N THR A 128 11.43 1.92 9.47
CA THR A 128 12.67 2.73 9.42
C THR A 128 13.85 1.98 8.79
N TYR A 129 13.93 0.68 9.02
CA TYR A 129 15.04 -0.13 8.49
C TYR A 129 14.76 -0.73 7.12
N ASN A 130 13.60 -0.45 6.55
CA ASN A 130 13.27 -0.87 5.19
C ASN A 130 13.82 0.15 4.19
N GLU A 131 15.15 0.19 4.07
CA GLU A 131 15.83 1.17 3.23
C GLU A 131 15.44 1.13 1.76
N PRO A 132 15.30 -0.05 1.12
CA PRO A 132 14.89 -0.07 -0.28
C PRO A 132 13.54 0.58 -0.53
N ALA A 133 12.57 0.35 0.37
CA ALA A 133 11.24 0.96 0.24
C ALA A 133 11.31 2.47 0.44
N ILE A 134 12.04 2.93 1.47
CA ILE A 134 12.21 4.36 1.73
C ILE A 134 12.81 5.06 0.51
N LYS A 135 13.86 4.50 -0.07
CA LYS A 135 14.49 5.06 -1.27
C LYS A 135 13.54 5.12 -2.45
N ALA A 136 12.75 4.07 -2.65
CA ALA A 136 11.77 4.03 -3.73
C ALA A 136 10.69 5.10 -3.55
N TYR A 137 10.20 5.28 -2.33
CA TYR A 137 9.20 6.30 -2.03
C TYR A 137 9.76 7.71 -2.13
N GLU A 138 11.00 7.93 -1.65
CA GLU A 138 11.66 9.23 -1.81
C GLU A 138 11.86 9.58 -3.29
N LYS A 139 12.23 8.61 -4.11
CA LYS A 139 12.36 8.80 -5.56
C LYS A 139 11.02 9.16 -6.20
N ALA A 140 9.93 8.63 -5.67
CA ALA A 140 8.57 8.95 -6.14
C ALA A 140 8.06 10.31 -5.66
N GLY A 141 8.78 10.97 -4.75
CA GLY A 141 8.45 12.30 -4.25
C GLY A 141 7.97 12.36 -2.81
N PHE A 142 7.91 11.22 -2.12
CA PHE A 142 7.56 11.21 -0.70
C PHE A 142 8.73 11.72 0.14
N LYS A 143 8.41 12.35 1.26
CA LYS A 143 9.41 12.85 2.21
C LYS A 143 9.06 12.33 3.61
N PRO A 144 10.03 11.82 4.36
CA PRO A 144 9.78 11.45 5.75
C PRO A 144 9.43 12.70 6.54
N ILE A 145 8.41 12.62 7.38
CA ILE A 145 7.92 13.79 8.12
C ILE A 145 7.78 13.50 9.61
N LEU A 146 7.49 12.27 10.01
CA LEU A 146 7.22 11.92 11.39
C LEU A 146 7.87 10.59 11.72
N THR A 147 8.50 10.50 12.89
CA THR A 147 9.06 9.25 13.37
C THR A 147 8.18 8.69 14.48
N TRP A 148 7.76 7.45 14.33
CA TRP A 148 7.00 6.71 15.30
C TRP A 148 7.98 5.91 16.16
N MET A 149 7.90 6.08 17.48
CA MET A 149 8.81 5.43 18.41
C MET A 149 8.03 4.55 19.38
N ARG A 150 8.62 3.44 19.78
CA ARG A 150 7.98 2.43 20.60
C ARG A 150 8.95 1.87 21.63
N MET A 151 8.45 1.59 22.81
CA MET A 151 9.24 0.95 23.89
C MET A 151 8.38 -0.11 24.56
N GLY A 152 8.91 -1.32 24.70
CA GLY A 152 8.29 -2.36 25.50
C GLY A 152 8.49 -2.08 26.99
N LEU A 153 7.52 -2.49 27.82
CA LEU A 153 7.63 -2.39 29.27
C LEU A 153 7.66 -3.80 29.87
N ASP A 154 8.44 -3.96 30.91
CA ASP A 154 8.49 -5.20 31.71
C ASP A 154 8.89 -6.44 30.90
N GLU A 155 9.82 -6.31 29.99
CA GLU A 155 10.38 -7.41 29.22
C GLU A 155 11.73 -7.85 29.72
#